data_830f5688264cb87348e62a10f6678514
#
_entry.id   830f5688264cb87348e62a10f6678514
#
_cell.length_a   1.000
_cell.length_b   1.000
_cell.length_c   1.000
_cell.angle_alpha   90.00
_cell.angle_beta   90.00
_cell.angle_gamma   90.00
#
_symmetry.space_group_name_H-M   'P 1'
#
loop_
_entity.id
_entity.type
_entity.pdbx_description
1 polymer ?
#
loop_
_entity_poly.entity_id
_entity_poly.type
_entity_poly.pdbx_seq_one_letter_code
_entity_poly.pdbx_strand_id
1 'polypeptide(L)'
;MSNFSKKMNDFIDKYYWFVFAGLAAFAAMLCFLRLDVGYVASWDEARHGISAYEMIQNKNYIVNTFNYDVDYWNLKPPLSFYGIMLGFGIFGYSVAGLRFYSALSYFLICILCTLFVKKHHGKLSSLFTMVFLCCNHLMLALHGARAGDADALYQLFFTIAMLAMMEIPEKHSRSYICGACFSLAFLTKSYHAGIILVIGGLYMLITGMIKKFKVKEWIFFVLSMEIPAGIWAIARFTQDGLTFFMTMLTEDVLSRSSVASEGHTGSALFYVQRYFLDGGMIYWLLAVVIIGAGIYLVFKKRESLKPYTGYLLWMIVPFMAFSVVSTKLNWYNYPILVPLSILAAITLGKYFENEKTNKTIKKVAFAATAMAVVFYGYRTFDAAVLSIHGDELQTFIAESIDREDEFAEANAFIQVRQEIEDGSVWNANNIFVAEIEGDFKCCSHGVSGYLDCTEKKVIYISREDYMNMQEMLTGEILYESENYLMLGESNVQ
;
A
#
# COMPACT_ATOMS: atom_id res chain seq x y z
N MET A 1 -20.49 -8.48 40.53
CA MET A 1 -20.29 -7.81 39.22
C MET A 1 -19.19 -6.74 39.35
N SER A 2 -18.17 -6.73 38.52
CA SER A 2 -17.18 -5.66 38.61
C SER A 2 -17.83 -4.39 38.05
N ASN A 3 -18.04 -3.40 38.90
CA ASN A 3 -18.57 -2.08 38.55
C ASN A 3 -17.84 -1.39 37.37
N PHE A 4 -16.58 -1.80 37.11
CA PHE A 4 -15.76 -1.30 36.02
C PHE A 4 -16.24 -1.77 34.63
N SER A 5 -16.41 -3.08 34.39
CA SER A 5 -16.87 -3.59 33.10
C SER A 5 -18.27 -3.09 32.76
N LYS A 6 -19.18 -3.04 33.76
CA LYS A 6 -20.53 -2.50 33.56
C LYS A 6 -20.48 -1.02 33.14
N LYS A 7 -19.75 -0.17 33.88
CA LYS A 7 -19.62 1.25 33.56
C LYS A 7 -18.99 1.49 32.18
N MET A 8 -18.00 0.67 31.81
CA MET A 8 -17.36 0.73 30.51
C MET A 8 -18.34 0.35 29.40
N ASN A 9 -19.08 -0.74 29.55
CA ASN A 9 -20.06 -1.18 28.56
C ASN A 9 -21.21 -0.14 28.44
N ASP A 10 -21.75 0.38 29.55
CA ASP A 10 -22.75 1.44 29.54
C ASP A 10 -22.26 2.70 28.83
N PHE A 11 -21.00 3.09 29.04
CA PHE A 11 -20.37 4.23 28.34
C PHE A 11 -20.28 3.97 26.85
N ILE A 12 -19.74 2.78 26.45
CA ILE A 12 -19.58 2.41 25.04
C ILE A 12 -20.95 2.28 24.38
N ASP A 13 -21.93 1.70 25.02
CA ASP A 13 -23.26 1.57 24.45
C ASP A 13 -23.89 2.93 24.16
N LYS A 14 -23.68 3.90 25.04
CA LYS A 14 -24.21 5.26 24.89
C LYS A 14 -23.46 6.09 23.86
N TYR A 15 -22.12 5.98 23.80
CA TYR A 15 -21.26 6.87 23.04
C TYR A 15 -20.52 6.22 21.88
N TYR A 16 -20.88 4.98 21.50
CA TYR A 16 -20.18 4.21 20.47
C TYR A 16 -19.90 5.02 19.19
N TRP A 17 -20.95 5.60 18.61
CA TRP A 17 -20.81 6.31 17.33
C TRP A 17 -20.00 7.60 17.45
N PHE A 18 -20.01 8.25 18.60
CA PHE A 18 -19.17 9.41 18.85
C PHE A 18 -17.69 9.01 18.94
N VAL A 19 -17.38 7.95 19.68
CA VAL A 19 -16.00 7.43 19.77
C VAL A 19 -15.55 6.88 18.40
N PHE A 20 -16.42 6.15 17.70
CA PHE A 20 -16.13 5.68 16.34
C PHE A 20 -15.80 6.85 15.39
N ALA A 21 -16.62 7.91 15.40
CA ALA A 21 -16.38 9.08 14.55
C ALA A 21 -15.05 9.78 14.87
N GLY A 22 -14.70 9.91 16.16
CA GLY A 22 -13.40 10.45 16.57
C GLY A 22 -12.22 9.60 16.09
N LEU A 23 -12.32 8.28 16.22
CA LEU A 23 -11.28 7.36 15.71
C LEU A 23 -11.22 7.33 14.18
N ALA A 24 -12.37 7.42 13.50
CA ALA A 24 -12.41 7.52 12.03
C ALA A 24 -11.80 8.84 11.55
N ALA A 25 -12.04 9.95 12.26
CA ALA A 25 -11.38 11.23 11.97
C ALA A 25 -9.86 11.13 12.16
N PHE A 26 -9.39 10.44 13.21
CA PHE A 26 -7.96 10.20 13.41
C PHE A 26 -7.37 9.32 12.30
N ALA A 27 -8.06 8.26 11.88
CA ALA A 27 -7.65 7.45 10.73
C ALA A 27 -7.58 8.29 9.43
N ALA A 28 -8.56 9.18 9.21
CA ALA A 28 -8.55 10.09 8.07
C ALA A 28 -7.36 11.08 8.15
N MET A 29 -7.04 11.61 9.33
CA MET A 29 -5.84 12.46 9.50
C MET A 29 -4.55 11.71 9.16
N LEU A 30 -4.40 10.46 9.60
CA LEU A 30 -3.24 9.63 9.27
C LEU A 30 -3.11 9.38 7.76
N CYS A 31 -4.23 9.20 7.07
CA CYS A 31 -4.25 8.89 5.64
C CYS A 31 -4.08 10.13 4.76
N PHE A 32 -4.77 11.24 5.07
CA PHE A 32 -4.95 12.35 4.13
C PHE A 32 -4.24 13.65 4.54
N LEU A 33 -3.92 13.87 5.83
CA LEU A 33 -3.29 15.12 6.23
C LEU A 33 -1.86 15.21 5.73
N ARG A 34 -1.51 16.29 5.02
CA ARG A 34 -0.19 16.50 4.38
C ARG A 34 0.19 15.34 3.45
N LEU A 35 -0.76 14.84 2.64
CA LEU A 35 -0.53 13.73 1.72
C LEU A 35 0.39 14.11 0.55
N ASP A 36 0.42 15.38 0.22
CA ASP A 36 1.26 16.06 -0.76
C ASP A 36 2.72 16.24 -0.32
N VAL A 37 2.97 16.11 0.98
CA VAL A 37 4.31 16.31 1.56
C VAL A 37 5.09 15.01 1.60
N GLY A 38 6.41 15.13 1.50
CA GLY A 38 7.34 14.01 1.50
C GLY A 38 7.80 13.62 0.10
N TYR A 39 9.02 13.10 0.01
CA TYR A 39 9.60 12.69 -1.26
C TYR A 39 8.77 11.61 -1.96
N VAL A 40 8.72 11.67 -3.27
CA VAL A 40 8.19 10.59 -4.11
C VAL A 40 9.29 9.54 -4.25
N ALA A 41 8.96 8.28 -3.95
CA ALA A 41 9.93 7.19 -4.02
C ALA A 41 10.21 6.79 -5.48
N SER A 42 11.49 6.56 -5.81
CA SER A 42 11.95 6.44 -7.19
C SER A 42 11.38 5.24 -7.95
N TRP A 43 11.29 4.07 -7.33
CA TRP A 43 10.92 2.84 -8.04
C TRP A 43 9.41 2.75 -8.32
N ASP A 44 8.69 2.05 -7.48
CA ASP A 44 7.28 1.73 -7.74
C ASP A 44 6.38 2.98 -7.73
N GLU A 45 6.54 3.89 -6.77
CA GLU A 45 5.64 5.04 -6.62
C GLU A 45 5.73 6.00 -7.82
N ALA A 46 6.92 6.49 -8.13
CA ALA A 46 7.14 7.43 -9.23
C ALA A 46 6.80 6.80 -10.58
N ARG A 47 7.27 5.57 -10.80
CA ARG A 47 7.03 4.84 -12.05
C ARG A 47 5.54 4.59 -12.30
N HIS A 48 4.76 4.27 -11.25
CA HIS A 48 3.31 4.17 -11.37
C HIS A 48 2.66 5.51 -11.75
N GLY A 49 3.13 6.60 -11.13
CA GLY A 49 2.65 7.93 -11.43
C GLY A 49 2.90 8.33 -12.87
N ILE A 50 4.13 8.14 -13.36
CA ILE A 50 4.53 8.41 -14.74
C ILE A 50 3.72 7.56 -15.71
N SER A 51 3.64 6.24 -15.47
CA SER A 51 2.83 5.36 -16.32
C SER A 51 1.36 5.79 -16.39
N ALA A 52 0.76 6.17 -15.27
CA ALA A 52 -0.63 6.66 -15.26
C ALA A 52 -0.79 7.98 -16.04
N TYR A 53 0.15 8.90 -15.89
CA TYR A 53 0.18 10.16 -16.63
C TYR A 53 0.31 9.91 -18.15
N GLU A 54 1.31 9.15 -18.56
CA GLU A 54 1.54 8.82 -19.97
C GLU A 54 0.37 8.06 -20.61
N MET A 55 -0.29 7.15 -19.87
CA MET A 55 -1.53 6.49 -20.33
C MET A 55 -2.65 7.51 -20.62
N ILE A 56 -2.76 8.58 -19.82
CA ILE A 56 -3.72 9.69 -20.09
C ILE A 56 -3.30 10.44 -21.33
N GLN A 57 -2.03 10.83 -21.47
CA GLN A 57 -1.52 11.59 -22.62
C GLN A 57 -1.66 10.81 -23.92
N ASN A 58 -1.31 9.52 -23.91
CA ASN A 58 -1.43 8.61 -25.05
C ASN A 58 -2.88 8.21 -25.36
N LYS A 59 -3.84 8.51 -24.47
CA LYS A 59 -5.23 8.03 -24.53
C LYS A 59 -5.33 6.50 -24.66
N ASN A 60 -4.33 5.80 -24.15
CA ASN A 60 -4.29 4.34 -24.12
C ASN A 60 -4.37 3.85 -22.66
N TYR A 61 -5.55 3.46 -22.22
CA TYR A 61 -5.83 3.02 -20.85
C TYR A 61 -5.58 1.53 -20.61
N ILE A 62 -5.05 0.81 -21.60
CA ILE A 62 -4.83 -0.64 -21.51
C ILE A 62 -3.33 -0.97 -21.34
N VAL A 63 -2.47 -0.25 -22.06
CA VAL A 63 -1.02 -0.46 -22.09
C VAL A 63 -0.34 0.64 -21.29
N ASN A 64 0.39 0.26 -20.25
CA ASN A 64 1.25 1.16 -19.50
C ASN A 64 2.54 1.42 -20.24
N THR A 65 3.01 2.65 -20.18
CA THR A 65 4.28 3.10 -20.76
C THR A 65 5.18 3.71 -19.70
N PHE A 66 6.47 3.82 -19.99
CA PHE A 66 7.45 4.57 -19.25
C PHE A 66 8.44 5.20 -20.23
N ASN A 67 8.67 6.51 -20.15
CA ASN A 67 9.30 7.32 -21.18
C ASN A 67 8.61 7.16 -22.56
N TYR A 68 7.29 7.01 -22.56
CA TYR A 68 6.41 6.79 -23.71
C TYR A 68 6.63 5.48 -24.48
N ASP A 69 7.54 4.62 -24.03
CA ASP A 69 7.72 3.25 -24.53
C ASP A 69 6.91 2.24 -23.70
N VAL A 70 6.50 1.12 -24.33
CA VAL A 70 5.74 0.06 -23.64
C VAL A 70 6.56 -0.51 -22.48
N ASP A 71 6.00 -0.44 -21.28
CA ASP A 71 6.69 -0.85 -20.06
C ASP A 71 6.47 -2.36 -19.76
N TYR A 72 7.44 -3.19 -20.15
CA TYR A 72 7.49 -4.61 -19.78
C TYR A 72 8.29 -4.90 -18.50
N TRP A 73 8.74 -3.87 -17.77
CA TRP A 73 9.31 -4.04 -16.45
C TRP A 73 8.23 -3.97 -15.36
N ASN A 74 7.31 -3.01 -15.46
CA ASN A 74 6.18 -2.88 -14.54
C ASN A 74 4.99 -3.70 -15.04
N LEU A 75 5.00 -4.98 -14.73
CA LEU A 75 4.03 -5.98 -15.21
C LEU A 75 2.72 -6.01 -14.41
N LYS A 76 2.38 -4.90 -13.73
CA LYS A 76 1.12 -4.80 -13.00
C LYS A 76 -0.04 -4.55 -13.97
N PRO A 77 -1.19 -5.22 -13.77
CA PRO A 77 -2.43 -4.89 -14.47
C PRO A 77 -2.95 -3.48 -14.09
N PRO A 78 -3.92 -2.91 -14.81
CA PRO A 78 -4.13 -1.46 -14.87
C PRO A 78 -4.83 -0.81 -13.66
N LEU A 79 -5.35 -1.57 -12.70
CA LEU A 79 -6.28 -1.01 -11.71
C LEU A 79 -5.60 -0.01 -10.76
N SER A 80 -4.32 -0.18 -10.43
CA SER A 80 -3.55 0.81 -9.67
C SER A 80 -3.35 2.11 -10.46
N PHE A 81 -3.06 2.03 -11.76
CA PHE A 81 -2.98 3.21 -12.63
C PHE A 81 -4.31 3.95 -12.70
N TYR A 82 -5.45 3.23 -12.81
CA TYR A 82 -6.78 3.86 -12.77
C TYR A 82 -7.07 4.54 -11.43
N GLY A 83 -6.54 4.00 -10.31
CA GLY A 83 -6.59 4.66 -9.01
C GLY A 83 -5.84 5.98 -9.00
N ILE A 84 -4.65 6.04 -9.60
CA ILE A 84 -3.85 7.26 -9.75
C ILE A 84 -4.57 8.25 -10.68
N MET A 85 -5.06 7.81 -11.83
CA MET A 85 -5.82 8.66 -12.77
C MET A 85 -7.05 9.31 -12.11
N LEU A 86 -7.76 8.56 -11.26
CA LEU A 86 -8.85 9.11 -10.44
C LEU A 86 -8.34 10.21 -9.50
N GLY A 87 -7.20 9.98 -8.84
CA GLY A 87 -6.58 10.98 -7.97
C GLY A 87 -6.15 12.23 -8.74
N PHE A 88 -5.52 12.06 -9.90
CA PHE A 88 -5.17 13.18 -10.80
C PHE A 88 -6.40 13.96 -11.29
N GLY A 89 -7.51 13.27 -11.55
CA GLY A 89 -8.77 13.91 -11.92
C GLY A 89 -9.40 14.75 -10.80
N ILE A 90 -9.10 14.45 -9.53
CA ILE A 90 -9.65 15.15 -8.35
C ILE A 90 -8.71 16.26 -7.86
N PHE A 91 -7.41 16.00 -7.79
CA PHE A 91 -6.40 16.86 -7.18
C PHE A 91 -5.42 17.50 -8.19
N GLY A 92 -5.64 17.27 -9.48
CA GLY A 92 -4.68 17.65 -10.51
C GLY A 92 -3.46 16.72 -10.54
N TYR A 93 -2.53 16.98 -11.43
CA TYR A 93 -1.25 16.29 -11.54
C TYR A 93 -0.36 16.70 -10.37
N SER A 94 -0.40 15.92 -9.30
CA SER A 94 0.27 16.25 -8.03
C SER A 94 0.57 15.00 -7.20
N VAL A 95 1.44 15.13 -6.22
CA VAL A 95 1.76 14.07 -5.24
C VAL A 95 0.50 13.66 -4.46
N ALA A 96 -0.39 14.60 -4.11
CA ALA A 96 -1.66 14.27 -3.48
C ALA A 96 -2.53 13.40 -4.41
N GLY A 97 -2.61 13.73 -5.70
CA GLY A 97 -3.30 12.94 -6.72
C GLY A 97 -2.72 11.54 -6.86
N LEU A 98 -1.39 11.43 -6.90
CA LEU A 98 -0.68 10.15 -6.95
C LEU A 98 -1.06 9.22 -5.80
N ARG A 99 -1.13 9.73 -4.56
CA ARG A 99 -1.29 8.96 -3.32
C ARG A 99 -2.73 8.75 -2.87
N PHE A 100 -3.68 9.52 -3.39
CA PHE A 100 -5.07 9.56 -2.89
C PHE A 100 -5.74 8.20 -2.83
N TYR A 101 -5.64 7.39 -3.87
CA TYR A 101 -6.31 6.08 -3.93
C TYR A 101 -5.76 5.08 -2.90
N SER A 102 -4.47 5.15 -2.58
CA SER A 102 -3.82 4.34 -1.54
C SER A 102 -4.29 4.76 -0.15
N ALA A 103 -4.33 6.06 0.12
CA ALA A 103 -4.85 6.63 1.36
C ALA A 103 -6.32 6.26 1.58
N LEU A 104 -7.15 6.38 0.55
CA LEU A 104 -8.57 5.98 0.57
C LEU A 104 -8.72 4.48 0.83
N SER A 105 -7.89 3.66 0.21
CA SER A 105 -7.93 2.20 0.38
C SER A 105 -7.69 1.81 1.84
N TYR A 106 -6.67 2.36 2.48
CA TYR A 106 -6.39 2.05 3.88
C TYR A 106 -7.44 2.62 4.83
N PHE A 107 -7.91 3.82 4.59
CA PHE A 107 -9.04 4.39 5.35
C PHE A 107 -10.27 3.48 5.29
N LEU A 108 -10.61 2.96 4.11
CA LEU A 108 -11.71 2.02 3.94
C LEU A 108 -11.46 0.69 4.66
N ILE A 109 -10.23 0.17 4.67
CA ILE A 109 -9.85 -1.01 5.48
C ILE A 109 -10.17 -0.76 6.96
N CYS A 110 -9.75 0.37 7.51
CA CYS A 110 -10.03 0.73 8.91
C CYS A 110 -11.53 0.74 9.21
N ILE A 111 -12.34 1.36 8.36
CA ILE A 111 -13.80 1.44 8.52
C ILE A 111 -14.46 0.07 8.39
N LEU A 112 -14.16 -0.66 7.31
CA LEU A 112 -14.80 -1.96 7.03
C LEU A 112 -14.48 -3.01 8.09
N CYS A 113 -13.22 -3.13 8.51
CA CYS A 113 -12.82 -4.04 9.56
C CYS A 113 -13.50 -3.71 10.89
N THR A 114 -13.59 -2.43 11.25
CA THR A 114 -14.23 -1.98 12.48
C THR A 114 -15.72 -2.31 12.48
N LEU A 115 -16.43 -2.04 11.38
CA LEU A 115 -17.85 -2.33 11.25
C LEU A 115 -18.12 -3.85 11.23
N PHE A 116 -17.27 -4.62 10.56
CA PHE A 116 -17.36 -6.08 10.56
C PHE A 116 -17.18 -6.66 11.97
N VAL A 117 -16.15 -6.22 12.69
CA VAL A 117 -15.88 -6.66 14.06
C VAL A 117 -17.01 -6.23 15.00
N LYS A 118 -17.59 -5.04 14.81
CA LYS A 118 -18.79 -4.63 15.55
C LYS A 118 -19.94 -5.62 15.38
N LYS A 119 -20.21 -6.05 14.16
CA LYS A 119 -21.29 -6.98 13.82
C LYS A 119 -21.09 -8.35 14.48
N HIS A 120 -19.86 -8.89 14.45
CA HIS A 120 -19.59 -10.28 14.82
C HIS A 120 -18.98 -10.46 16.22
N HIS A 121 -18.33 -9.44 16.77
CA HIS A 121 -17.54 -9.54 18.02
C HIS A 121 -17.83 -8.43 19.04
N GLY A 122 -18.77 -7.52 18.75
CA GLY A 122 -19.24 -6.49 19.68
C GLY A 122 -18.54 -5.14 19.54
N LYS A 123 -19.10 -4.14 20.23
CA LYS A 123 -18.71 -2.74 20.12
C LYS A 123 -17.28 -2.46 20.61
N LEU A 124 -16.92 -3.02 21.78
CA LEU A 124 -15.59 -2.78 22.38
C LEU A 124 -14.47 -3.33 21.51
N SER A 125 -14.62 -4.59 21.06
CA SER A 125 -13.67 -5.23 20.13
C SER A 125 -13.51 -4.42 18.84
N SER A 126 -14.60 -3.83 18.33
CA SER A 126 -14.55 -3.03 17.11
C SER A 126 -13.77 -1.72 17.29
N LEU A 127 -13.94 -1.02 18.43
CA LEU A 127 -13.17 0.19 18.71
C LEU A 127 -11.67 -0.12 18.86
N PHE A 128 -11.31 -1.22 19.54
CA PHE A 128 -9.91 -1.67 19.58
C PHE A 128 -9.37 -2.01 18.17
N THR A 129 -10.20 -2.57 17.28
CA THR A 129 -9.79 -2.83 15.89
C THR A 129 -9.37 -1.54 15.19
N MET A 130 -10.19 -0.49 15.27
CA MET A 130 -9.84 0.81 14.68
C MET A 130 -8.55 1.36 15.28
N VAL A 131 -8.44 1.33 16.61
CA VAL A 131 -7.26 1.81 17.33
C VAL A 131 -5.98 1.08 16.89
N PHE A 132 -6.01 -0.26 16.81
CA PHE A 132 -4.81 -1.03 16.45
C PHE A 132 -4.43 -0.87 14.99
N LEU A 133 -5.40 -0.72 14.10
CA LEU A 133 -5.11 -0.32 12.71
C LEU A 133 -4.47 1.07 12.66
N CYS A 134 -4.98 2.05 13.39
CA CYS A 134 -4.37 3.39 13.47
C CYS A 134 -2.94 3.39 14.08
N CYS A 135 -2.61 2.41 14.91
CA CYS A 135 -1.26 2.25 15.46
C CYS A 135 -0.30 1.47 14.56
N ASN A 136 -0.77 1.02 13.39
CA ASN A 136 0.01 0.18 12.48
C ASN A 136 0.78 1.03 11.46
N HIS A 137 1.94 1.55 11.87
CA HIS A 137 2.75 2.45 11.06
C HIS A 137 3.26 1.84 9.75
N LEU A 138 3.50 0.51 9.69
CA LEU A 138 3.97 -0.13 8.46
C LEU A 138 2.95 -0.05 7.32
N MET A 139 1.66 -0.07 7.63
CA MET A 139 0.60 0.08 6.63
C MET A 139 0.42 1.52 6.12
N LEU A 140 1.05 2.50 6.77
CA LEU A 140 1.07 3.91 6.35
C LEU A 140 2.37 4.29 5.64
N ALA A 141 3.45 3.55 5.86
CA ALA A 141 4.78 3.80 5.31
C ALA A 141 4.89 3.42 3.82
N LEU A 142 6.12 3.23 3.34
CA LEU A 142 6.44 2.80 1.98
C LEU A 142 5.57 1.62 1.53
N HIS A 143 5.06 1.66 0.31
CA HIS A 143 4.08 0.72 -0.26
C HIS A 143 2.75 0.63 0.53
N GLY A 144 2.52 1.53 1.48
CA GLY A 144 1.29 1.61 2.26
C GLY A 144 0.35 2.71 1.80
N ALA A 145 -0.44 3.22 2.75
CA ALA A 145 -1.47 4.23 2.49
C ALA A 145 -0.94 5.57 1.95
N ARG A 146 0.33 5.89 2.20
CA ARG A 146 0.93 7.19 1.83
C ARG A 146 1.96 7.05 0.69
N ALA A 147 1.78 6.06 -0.16
CA ALA A 147 2.57 5.84 -1.37
C ALA A 147 1.65 5.57 -2.57
N GLY A 148 2.02 6.08 -3.75
CA GLY A 148 1.28 5.87 -4.99
C GLY A 148 1.52 4.49 -5.61
N ASP A 149 1.43 3.41 -4.81
CA ASP A 149 1.74 2.05 -5.23
C ASP A 149 0.54 1.10 -5.09
N ALA A 150 0.57 -0.01 -5.81
CA ALA A 150 -0.51 -0.99 -5.91
C ALA A 150 -0.90 -1.66 -4.58
N ASP A 151 0.00 -1.68 -3.58
CA ASP A 151 -0.15 -2.51 -2.38
C ASP A 151 -1.36 -2.16 -1.52
N ALA A 152 -1.63 -0.87 -1.29
CA ALA A 152 -2.76 -0.45 -0.46
C ALA A 152 -4.11 -0.82 -1.10
N LEU A 153 -4.26 -0.67 -2.41
CA LEU A 153 -5.48 -1.06 -3.14
C LEU A 153 -5.66 -2.57 -3.19
N TYR A 154 -4.57 -3.31 -3.45
CA TYR A 154 -4.54 -4.77 -3.33
C TYR A 154 -5.00 -5.21 -1.94
N GLN A 155 -4.46 -4.60 -0.89
CA GLN A 155 -4.82 -4.88 0.51
C GLN A 155 -6.30 -4.64 0.80
N LEU A 156 -6.90 -3.60 0.20
CA LEU A 156 -8.34 -3.34 0.33
C LEU A 156 -9.17 -4.49 -0.25
N PHE A 157 -8.90 -4.90 -1.49
CA PHE A 157 -9.65 -6.01 -2.11
C PHE A 157 -9.39 -7.33 -1.40
N PHE A 158 -8.17 -7.57 -0.97
CA PHE A 158 -7.84 -8.72 -0.13
C PHE A 158 -8.67 -8.73 1.16
N THR A 159 -8.72 -7.60 1.86
CA THR A 159 -9.50 -7.45 3.09
C THR A 159 -10.99 -7.72 2.85
N ILE A 160 -11.58 -7.11 1.82
CA ILE A 160 -13.00 -7.31 1.50
C ILE A 160 -13.28 -8.79 1.18
N ALA A 161 -12.39 -9.45 0.43
CA ALA A 161 -12.50 -10.87 0.14
C ALA A 161 -12.49 -11.72 1.41
N MET A 162 -11.59 -11.44 2.35
CA MET A 162 -11.51 -12.18 3.62
C MET A 162 -12.73 -11.96 4.51
N LEU A 163 -13.21 -10.72 4.63
CA LEU A 163 -14.42 -10.42 5.40
C LEU A 163 -15.66 -11.11 4.79
N ALA A 164 -15.80 -11.05 3.45
CA ALA A 164 -16.90 -11.73 2.75
C ALA A 164 -16.80 -13.25 2.88
N MET A 165 -15.59 -13.82 2.80
CA MET A 165 -15.35 -15.26 2.99
C MET A 165 -15.86 -15.75 4.35
N MET A 166 -15.62 -15.01 5.42
CA MET A 166 -16.09 -15.38 6.76
C MET A 166 -17.61 -15.35 6.89
N GLU A 167 -18.33 -14.62 6.04
CA GLU A 167 -19.79 -14.60 5.98
C GLU A 167 -20.41 -15.64 5.02
N ILE A 168 -19.62 -16.42 4.27
CA ILE A 168 -20.13 -17.48 3.37
C ILE A 168 -21.03 -18.49 4.12
N PRO A 169 -20.72 -18.96 5.35
CA PRO A 169 -21.59 -19.88 6.06
C PRO A 169 -23.00 -19.33 6.35
N GLU A 170 -23.13 -18.01 6.50
CA GLU A 170 -24.41 -17.33 6.71
C GLU A 170 -25.14 -17.07 5.38
N LYS A 171 -24.39 -16.72 4.33
CA LYS A 171 -24.94 -16.37 3.03
C LYS A 171 -23.98 -16.75 1.88
N HIS A 172 -24.29 -17.82 1.14
CA HIS A 172 -23.44 -18.35 0.08
C HIS A 172 -23.06 -17.31 -1.00
N SER A 173 -23.96 -16.34 -1.30
CA SER A 173 -23.68 -15.29 -2.29
C SER A 173 -22.51 -14.36 -1.88
N ARG A 174 -22.02 -14.43 -0.64
CA ARG A 174 -20.78 -13.74 -0.23
C ARG A 174 -19.56 -14.25 -0.99
N SER A 175 -19.60 -15.50 -1.48
CA SER A 175 -18.56 -16.03 -2.36
C SER A 175 -18.39 -15.22 -3.65
N TYR A 176 -19.47 -14.62 -4.18
CA TYR A 176 -19.39 -13.78 -5.39
C TYR A 176 -18.59 -12.50 -5.14
N ILE A 177 -18.70 -11.94 -3.91
CA ILE A 177 -17.86 -10.82 -3.49
C ILE A 177 -16.40 -11.25 -3.40
N CYS A 178 -16.14 -12.46 -2.86
CA CYS A 178 -14.77 -12.99 -2.83
C CYS A 178 -14.19 -13.14 -4.23
N GLY A 179 -14.97 -13.70 -5.19
CA GLY A 179 -14.54 -13.85 -6.58
C GLY A 179 -14.26 -12.50 -7.25
N ALA A 180 -15.18 -11.54 -7.12
CA ALA A 180 -14.98 -10.20 -7.66
C ALA A 180 -13.75 -9.49 -7.05
N CYS A 181 -13.58 -9.58 -5.72
CA CYS A 181 -12.43 -9.00 -5.05
C CYS A 181 -11.11 -9.71 -5.40
N PHE A 182 -11.13 -11.02 -5.64
CA PHE A 182 -9.97 -11.71 -6.21
C PHE A 182 -9.59 -11.12 -7.56
N SER A 183 -10.57 -10.96 -8.47
CA SER A 183 -10.35 -10.37 -9.79
C SER A 183 -9.79 -8.96 -9.71
N LEU A 184 -10.35 -8.10 -8.84
CA LEU A 184 -9.86 -6.74 -8.62
C LEU A 184 -8.47 -6.72 -7.98
N ALA A 185 -8.18 -7.62 -7.04
CA ALA A 185 -6.85 -7.79 -6.48
C ALA A 185 -5.83 -8.27 -7.53
N PHE A 186 -6.23 -9.17 -8.43
CA PHE A 186 -5.41 -9.59 -9.56
C PHE A 186 -5.15 -8.42 -10.52
N LEU A 187 -6.18 -7.65 -10.86
CA LEU A 187 -6.05 -6.45 -11.69
C LEU A 187 -5.22 -5.32 -11.04
N THR A 188 -4.93 -5.44 -9.74
CA THR A 188 -4.07 -4.49 -9.02
C THR A 188 -2.64 -4.99 -8.90
N LYS A 189 -2.42 -6.25 -8.51
CA LYS A 189 -1.10 -6.79 -8.18
C LYS A 189 -0.89 -8.23 -8.69
N SER A 190 -1.45 -8.53 -9.87
CA SER A 190 -1.19 -9.77 -10.61
C SER A 190 -1.35 -11.05 -9.75
N TYR A 191 -0.46 -12.02 -9.89
CA TYR A 191 -0.55 -13.35 -9.27
C TYR A 191 -0.51 -13.36 -7.72
N HIS A 192 -0.11 -12.27 -7.07
CA HIS A 192 -0.20 -12.14 -5.60
C HIS A 192 -1.63 -12.38 -5.08
N ALA A 193 -2.65 -12.08 -5.89
CA ALA A 193 -4.04 -12.35 -5.57
C ALA A 193 -4.36 -13.84 -5.37
N GLY A 194 -3.55 -14.75 -5.93
CA GLY A 194 -3.72 -16.20 -5.79
C GLY A 194 -3.81 -16.69 -4.34
N ILE A 195 -3.18 -15.98 -3.40
CA ILE A 195 -3.28 -16.28 -1.96
C ILE A 195 -4.73 -16.20 -1.45
N ILE A 196 -5.57 -15.31 -2.00
CA ILE A 196 -7.00 -15.22 -1.67
C ILE A 196 -7.70 -16.55 -1.95
N LEU A 197 -7.40 -17.18 -3.09
CA LEU A 197 -7.99 -18.48 -3.47
C LEU A 197 -7.50 -19.61 -2.57
N VAL A 198 -6.22 -19.60 -2.19
CA VAL A 198 -5.67 -20.60 -1.27
C VAL A 198 -6.36 -20.51 0.10
N ILE A 199 -6.49 -19.32 0.65
CA ILE A 199 -7.18 -19.10 1.93
C ILE A 199 -8.65 -19.50 1.81
N GLY A 200 -9.33 -19.06 0.74
CA GLY A 200 -10.74 -19.38 0.48
C GLY A 200 -10.99 -20.88 0.37
N GLY A 201 -10.15 -21.57 -0.39
CA GLY A 201 -10.22 -23.04 -0.54
C GLY A 201 -10.04 -23.77 0.79
N LEU A 202 -9.00 -23.41 1.56
CA LEU A 202 -8.76 -23.98 2.89
C LEU A 202 -9.91 -23.69 3.85
N TYR A 203 -10.44 -22.47 3.84
CA TYR A 203 -11.57 -22.09 4.67
C TYR A 203 -12.83 -22.93 4.35
N MET A 204 -13.16 -23.07 3.07
CA MET A 204 -14.31 -23.88 2.61
C MET A 204 -14.15 -25.36 2.93
N LEU A 205 -12.92 -25.89 2.86
CA LEU A 205 -12.61 -27.28 3.26
C LEU A 205 -12.80 -27.46 4.76
N ILE A 206 -12.18 -26.64 5.60
CA ILE A 206 -12.21 -26.76 7.06
C ILE A 206 -13.64 -26.55 7.62
N THR A 207 -14.39 -25.63 7.03
CA THR A 207 -15.78 -25.36 7.44
C THR A 207 -16.80 -26.32 6.82
N GLY A 208 -16.36 -27.18 5.88
CA GLY A 208 -17.24 -28.12 5.16
C GLY A 208 -18.18 -27.45 4.17
N MET A 209 -17.99 -26.18 3.86
CA MET A 209 -18.85 -25.40 2.96
C MET A 209 -18.81 -25.90 1.52
N ILE A 210 -17.69 -26.46 1.08
CA ILE A 210 -17.53 -27.08 -0.25
C ILE A 210 -18.67 -28.03 -0.60
N LYS A 211 -19.11 -28.84 0.38
CA LYS A 211 -20.20 -29.83 0.21
C LYS A 211 -21.61 -29.22 0.20
N LYS A 212 -21.74 -27.96 0.63
CA LYS A 212 -23.02 -27.26 0.73
C LYS A 212 -23.32 -26.42 -0.49
N PHE A 213 -22.31 -26.12 -1.31
CA PHE A 213 -22.47 -25.30 -2.50
C PHE A 213 -23.17 -26.08 -3.61
N LYS A 214 -24.15 -25.43 -4.23
CA LYS A 214 -24.82 -25.92 -5.45
C LYS A 214 -23.98 -25.54 -6.67
N VAL A 215 -24.13 -26.29 -7.76
CA VAL A 215 -23.45 -26.01 -9.03
C VAL A 215 -23.67 -24.57 -9.50
N LYS A 216 -24.86 -24.02 -9.36
CA LYS A 216 -25.18 -22.63 -9.70
C LYS A 216 -24.31 -21.63 -8.91
N GLU A 217 -24.05 -21.88 -7.64
CA GLU A 217 -23.25 -21.00 -6.80
C GLU A 217 -21.78 -21.01 -7.20
N TRP A 218 -21.27 -22.19 -7.59
CA TRP A 218 -19.93 -22.30 -8.18
C TRP A 218 -19.81 -21.55 -9.49
N ILE A 219 -20.81 -21.67 -10.39
CA ILE A 219 -20.83 -20.93 -11.65
C ILE A 219 -20.76 -19.41 -11.39
N PHE A 220 -21.60 -18.87 -10.52
CA PHE A 220 -21.57 -17.43 -10.21
C PHE A 220 -20.29 -16.99 -9.51
N PHE A 221 -19.71 -17.83 -8.65
CA PHE A 221 -18.39 -17.55 -8.08
C PHE A 221 -17.32 -17.44 -9.16
N VAL A 222 -17.22 -18.43 -10.06
CA VAL A 222 -16.25 -18.40 -11.16
C VAL A 222 -16.50 -17.21 -12.09
N LEU A 223 -17.74 -16.94 -12.46
CA LEU A 223 -18.07 -15.79 -13.32
C LEU A 223 -17.65 -14.46 -12.65
N SER A 224 -17.89 -14.31 -11.34
CA SER A 224 -17.48 -13.11 -10.61
C SER A 224 -15.96 -12.95 -10.54
N MET A 225 -15.22 -14.05 -10.57
CA MET A 225 -13.77 -14.09 -10.58
C MET A 225 -13.18 -13.79 -11.96
N GLU A 226 -13.75 -14.42 -13.01
CA GLU A 226 -13.13 -14.40 -14.34
C GLU A 226 -13.55 -13.17 -15.18
N ILE A 227 -14.79 -12.65 -15.01
CA ILE A 227 -15.30 -11.60 -15.90
C ILE A 227 -14.45 -10.32 -15.85
N PRO A 228 -14.15 -9.69 -14.70
CA PRO A 228 -13.39 -8.44 -14.70
C PRO A 228 -11.97 -8.63 -15.23
N ALA A 229 -11.26 -9.67 -14.80
CA ALA A 229 -9.91 -9.97 -15.27
C ALA A 229 -9.90 -10.37 -16.76
N GLY A 230 -10.90 -11.14 -17.20
CA GLY A 230 -11.03 -11.59 -18.59
C GLY A 230 -11.30 -10.45 -19.57
N ILE A 231 -12.14 -9.47 -19.19
CA ILE A 231 -12.37 -8.28 -20.01
C ILE A 231 -11.05 -7.52 -20.26
N TRP A 232 -10.28 -7.29 -19.20
CA TRP A 232 -8.98 -6.65 -19.35
C TRP A 232 -7.99 -7.53 -20.15
N ALA A 233 -7.95 -8.83 -19.88
CA ALA A 233 -7.04 -9.72 -20.57
C ALA A 233 -7.31 -9.76 -22.09
N ILE A 234 -8.57 -9.77 -22.51
CA ILE A 234 -8.94 -9.68 -23.93
C ILE A 234 -8.49 -8.32 -24.49
N ALA A 235 -8.79 -7.21 -23.81
CA ALA A 235 -8.38 -5.89 -24.25
C ALA A 235 -6.85 -5.78 -24.38
N ARG A 236 -6.09 -6.29 -23.41
CA ARG A 236 -4.61 -6.32 -23.46
C ARG A 236 -4.10 -7.18 -24.61
N PHE A 237 -4.68 -8.38 -24.79
CA PHE A 237 -4.31 -9.27 -25.88
C PHE A 237 -4.45 -8.65 -27.26
N THR A 238 -5.45 -7.75 -27.47
CA THR A 238 -5.61 -7.04 -28.75
C THR A 238 -4.52 -6.01 -29.02
N GLN A 239 -3.75 -5.60 -28.01
CA GLN A 239 -2.68 -4.60 -28.13
C GLN A 239 -1.32 -5.24 -28.44
N ASP A 240 -0.91 -6.21 -27.63
CA ASP A 240 0.43 -6.80 -27.70
C ASP A 240 0.45 -8.35 -27.69
N GLY A 241 -0.70 -8.98 -27.97
CA GLY A 241 -0.84 -10.43 -28.05
C GLY A 241 -0.52 -11.12 -26.72
N LEU A 242 0.31 -12.14 -26.77
CA LEU A 242 0.73 -12.90 -25.58
C LEU A 242 1.96 -12.31 -24.87
N THR A 243 2.61 -11.29 -25.43
CA THR A 243 3.90 -10.77 -24.93
C THR A 243 3.82 -10.38 -23.47
N PHE A 244 2.88 -9.52 -23.10
CA PHE A 244 2.71 -9.08 -21.72
C PHE A 244 2.45 -10.25 -20.75
N PHE A 245 1.57 -11.17 -21.13
CA PHE A 245 1.20 -12.31 -20.26
C PHE A 245 2.34 -13.27 -20.05
N MET A 246 3.12 -13.54 -21.10
CA MET A 246 4.29 -14.42 -21.02
C MET A 246 5.37 -13.77 -20.16
N THR A 247 5.66 -12.49 -20.36
CA THR A 247 6.62 -11.75 -19.54
C THR A 247 6.17 -11.70 -18.07
N MET A 248 4.90 -11.42 -17.81
CA MET A 248 4.33 -11.41 -16.45
C MET A 248 4.43 -12.79 -15.78
N LEU A 249 4.23 -13.88 -16.53
CA LEU A 249 4.36 -15.24 -16.00
C LEU A 249 5.84 -15.59 -15.72
N THR A 250 6.74 -15.26 -16.63
CA THR A 250 8.17 -15.59 -16.49
C THR A 250 8.82 -14.74 -15.39
N GLU A 251 8.59 -13.45 -15.35
CA GLU A 251 9.25 -12.55 -14.39
C GLU A 251 8.58 -12.57 -13.02
N ASP A 252 7.27 -12.33 -12.94
CA ASP A 252 6.57 -12.21 -11.65
C ASP A 252 6.36 -13.55 -10.93
N VAL A 253 6.25 -14.67 -11.67
CA VAL A 253 5.99 -15.95 -11.04
C VAL A 253 7.23 -16.83 -11.01
N LEU A 254 7.82 -17.14 -12.18
CA LEU A 254 8.90 -18.12 -12.26
C LEU A 254 10.22 -17.55 -11.76
N SER A 255 10.62 -16.37 -12.20
CA SER A 255 11.88 -15.74 -11.81
C SER A 255 11.86 -15.39 -10.32
N ARG A 256 10.90 -14.57 -9.85
CA ARG A 256 10.82 -14.11 -8.44
C ARG A 256 10.56 -15.22 -7.43
N SER A 257 9.99 -16.37 -7.84
CA SER A 257 9.80 -17.52 -6.93
C SER A 257 11.07 -18.35 -6.74
N SER A 258 11.90 -18.46 -7.78
CA SER A 258 13.09 -19.33 -7.83
C SER A 258 14.41 -18.61 -7.55
N VAL A 259 14.52 -17.36 -7.98
CA VAL A 259 15.72 -16.53 -7.80
C VAL A 259 15.33 -15.24 -7.07
N ALA A 260 16.18 -14.76 -6.16
CA ALA A 260 15.97 -13.47 -5.52
C ALA A 260 16.13 -12.36 -6.55
N SER A 261 15.06 -11.63 -6.82
CA SER A 261 15.08 -10.49 -7.74
C SER A 261 15.79 -9.31 -7.09
N GLU A 262 16.62 -8.59 -7.84
CA GLU A 262 17.26 -7.33 -7.43
C GLU A 262 18.03 -7.43 -6.08
N GLY A 263 18.61 -8.60 -5.78
CA GLY A 263 19.36 -8.81 -4.53
C GLY A 263 18.51 -8.91 -3.26
N HIS A 264 17.17 -8.90 -3.36
CA HIS A 264 16.25 -9.01 -2.22
C HIS A 264 16.21 -10.41 -1.63
N THR A 265 17.29 -10.82 -0.97
CA THR A 265 17.42 -12.11 -0.30
C THR A 265 17.07 -12.03 1.18
N GLY A 266 16.72 -13.16 1.78
CA GLY A 266 16.47 -13.24 3.21
C GLY A 266 16.23 -14.66 3.69
N SER A 267 16.45 -14.90 5.00
CA SER A 267 16.14 -16.17 5.62
C SER A 267 14.64 -16.44 5.69
N ALA A 268 14.26 -17.69 5.98
CA ALA A 268 12.85 -18.02 6.28
C ALA A 268 12.26 -17.23 7.46
N LEU A 269 13.13 -16.68 8.33
CA LEU A 269 12.74 -15.84 9.46
C LEU A 269 12.70 -14.34 9.14
N PHE A 270 12.90 -13.95 7.88
CA PHE A 270 12.94 -12.55 7.44
C PHE A 270 11.76 -11.72 7.97
N TYR A 271 10.52 -12.21 7.81
CA TYR A 271 9.34 -11.47 8.29
C TYR A 271 9.19 -11.48 9.81
N VAL A 272 9.67 -12.51 10.50
CA VAL A 272 9.76 -12.49 11.97
C VAL A 272 10.69 -11.38 12.41
N GLN A 273 11.89 -11.30 11.81
CA GLN A 273 12.85 -10.25 12.08
C GLN A 273 12.27 -8.88 11.77
N ARG A 274 11.78 -8.67 10.56
CA ARG A 274 11.29 -7.34 10.13
C ARG A 274 10.11 -6.83 10.94
N TYR A 275 9.12 -7.67 11.25
CA TYR A 275 7.95 -7.20 11.98
C TYR A 275 8.16 -7.20 13.49
N PHE A 276 8.82 -8.19 14.03
CA PHE A 276 8.93 -8.34 15.48
C PHE A 276 10.23 -7.81 16.07
N LEU A 277 11.32 -7.72 15.34
CA LEU A 277 12.57 -7.16 15.83
C LEU A 277 12.77 -5.70 15.35
N ASP A 278 12.59 -5.43 14.06
CA ASP A 278 12.85 -4.11 13.47
C ASP A 278 11.59 -3.23 13.46
N GLY A 279 10.41 -3.83 13.25
CA GLY A 279 9.11 -3.14 13.10
C GLY A 279 8.52 -2.55 14.40
N GLY A 280 9.13 -2.90 15.54
CA GLY A 280 8.78 -2.34 16.83
C GLY A 280 7.90 -3.23 17.72
N MET A 281 7.89 -2.87 18.99
CA MET A 281 7.27 -3.66 20.08
C MET A 281 5.75 -3.84 19.92
N ILE A 282 5.07 -2.98 19.13
CA ILE A 282 3.62 -3.09 18.94
C ILE A 282 3.22 -4.47 18.38
N TYR A 283 3.94 -4.98 17.38
CA TYR A 283 3.62 -6.27 16.77
C TYR A 283 3.84 -7.44 17.74
N TRP A 284 4.87 -7.36 18.59
CA TRP A 284 5.07 -8.29 19.69
C TRP A 284 3.93 -8.28 20.68
N LEU A 285 3.48 -7.10 21.12
CA LEU A 285 2.36 -6.96 22.04
C LEU A 285 1.10 -7.59 21.47
N LEU A 286 0.77 -7.31 20.20
CA LEU A 286 -0.39 -7.91 19.53
C LEU A 286 -0.25 -9.43 19.41
N ALA A 287 0.92 -9.93 19.02
CA ALA A 287 1.17 -11.37 18.89
C ALA A 287 1.08 -12.11 20.25
N VAL A 288 1.70 -11.56 21.30
CA VAL A 288 1.65 -12.14 22.65
C VAL A 288 0.23 -12.21 23.18
N VAL A 289 -0.59 -11.17 22.95
CA VAL A 289 -2.01 -11.17 23.33
C VAL A 289 -2.77 -12.30 22.60
N ILE A 290 -2.54 -12.50 21.31
CA ILE A 290 -3.21 -13.54 20.51
C ILE A 290 -2.75 -14.93 20.95
N ILE A 291 -1.44 -15.15 21.08
CA ILE A 291 -0.89 -16.45 21.47
C ILE A 291 -1.35 -16.82 22.87
N GLY A 292 -1.26 -15.89 23.83
CA GLY A 292 -1.72 -16.11 25.19
C GLY A 292 -3.20 -16.45 25.27
N ALA A 293 -4.04 -15.76 24.47
CA ALA A 293 -5.47 -16.07 24.37
C ALA A 293 -5.71 -17.45 23.74
N GLY A 294 -5.00 -17.80 22.67
CA GLY A 294 -5.10 -19.10 22.01
C GLY A 294 -4.76 -20.24 22.97
N ILE A 295 -3.64 -20.14 23.69
CA ILE A 295 -3.24 -21.10 24.73
C ILE A 295 -4.31 -21.21 25.81
N TYR A 296 -4.82 -20.09 26.33
CA TYR A 296 -5.85 -20.09 27.36
C TYR A 296 -7.15 -20.76 26.89
N LEU A 297 -7.62 -20.46 25.69
CA LEU A 297 -8.84 -21.05 25.14
C LEU A 297 -8.71 -22.56 24.93
N VAL A 298 -7.60 -23.00 24.31
CA VAL A 298 -7.41 -24.42 23.97
C VAL A 298 -7.13 -25.27 25.19
N PHE A 299 -6.18 -24.86 26.04
CA PHE A 299 -5.70 -25.71 27.12
C PHE A 299 -6.43 -25.51 28.43
N LYS A 300 -6.84 -24.30 28.77
CA LYS A 300 -7.50 -24.00 30.05
C LYS A 300 -9.00 -24.13 29.99
N LYS A 301 -9.63 -23.59 28.93
CA LYS A 301 -11.08 -23.64 28.75
C LYS A 301 -11.57 -24.79 27.87
N ARG A 302 -10.67 -25.45 27.15
CA ARG A 302 -10.98 -26.51 26.17
C ARG A 302 -11.98 -26.03 25.09
N GLU A 303 -11.94 -24.76 24.75
CA GLU A 303 -12.77 -24.19 23.69
C GLU A 303 -12.11 -24.40 22.32
N SER A 304 -12.93 -24.53 21.28
CA SER A 304 -12.45 -24.67 19.89
C SER A 304 -12.05 -23.32 19.31
N LEU A 305 -10.98 -23.28 18.49
CA LEU A 305 -10.58 -22.14 17.70
C LEU A 305 -11.38 -21.99 16.38
N LYS A 306 -12.37 -22.88 16.11
CA LYS A 306 -13.19 -22.83 14.90
C LYS A 306 -13.77 -21.46 14.57
N PRO A 307 -14.31 -20.67 15.53
CA PRO A 307 -14.84 -19.32 15.23
C PRO A 307 -13.80 -18.35 14.68
N TYR A 308 -12.53 -18.64 14.87
CA TYR A 308 -11.41 -17.79 14.44
C TYR A 308 -10.69 -18.31 13.20
N THR A 309 -11.17 -19.42 12.60
CA THR A 309 -10.51 -20.07 11.45
C THR A 309 -10.20 -19.10 10.31
N GLY A 310 -11.15 -18.23 9.95
CA GLY A 310 -10.95 -17.26 8.86
C GLY A 310 -9.78 -16.30 9.13
N TYR A 311 -9.73 -15.74 10.32
CA TYR A 311 -8.64 -14.81 10.71
C TYR A 311 -7.29 -15.53 10.82
N LEU A 312 -7.28 -16.76 11.35
CA LEU A 312 -6.06 -17.56 11.48
C LEU A 312 -5.50 -17.94 10.10
N LEU A 313 -6.34 -18.37 9.18
CA LEU A 313 -5.93 -18.64 7.81
C LEU A 313 -5.41 -17.39 7.11
N TRP A 314 -6.13 -16.26 7.27
CA TRP A 314 -5.72 -14.98 6.72
C TRP A 314 -4.34 -14.51 7.25
N MET A 315 -4.00 -14.85 8.50
CA MET A 315 -2.70 -14.53 9.10
C MET A 315 -1.61 -15.54 8.68
N ILE A 316 -1.90 -16.84 8.78
CA ILE A 316 -0.90 -17.90 8.66
C ILE A 316 -0.52 -18.17 7.19
N VAL A 317 -1.49 -18.21 6.28
CA VAL A 317 -1.24 -18.60 4.88
C VAL A 317 -0.32 -17.61 4.15
N PRO A 318 -0.56 -16.28 4.17
CA PRO A 318 0.37 -15.35 3.54
C PRO A 318 1.74 -15.36 4.22
N PHE A 319 1.78 -15.45 5.57
CA PHE A 319 3.02 -15.50 6.31
C PHE A 319 3.89 -16.69 5.87
N MET A 320 3.30 -17.88 5.79
CA MET A 320 4.01 -19.09 5.35
C MET A 320 4.40 -19.01 3.87
N ALA A 321 3.48 -18.60 2.99
CA ALA A 321 3.73 -18.51 1.56
C ALA A 321 4.92 -17.59 1.25
N PHE A 322 4.91 -16.36 1.76
CA PHE A 322 5.99 -15.41 1.50
C PHE A 322 7.29 -15.72 2.28
N SER A 323 7.20 -16.48 3.39
CA SER A 323 8.42 -16.96 4.08
C SER A 323 9.20 -18.01 3.27
N VAL A 324 8.55 -18.72 2.35
CA VAL A 324 9.17 -19.76 1.50
C VAL A 324 9.72 -19.19 0.18
N VAL A 325 9.07 -18.16 -0.40
CA VAL A 325 9.50 -17.53 -1.66
C VAL A 325 10.90 -16.93 -1.52
N SER A 326 11.72 -17.00 -2.57
CA SER A 326 13.12 -16.52 -2.56
C SER A 326 13.24 -15.00 -2.42
N THR A 327 12.43 -14.24 -3.15
CA THR A 327 12.40 -12.77 -3.04
C THR A 327 11.70 -12.34 -1.75
N LYS A 328 12.37 -11.52 -0.94
CA LYS A 328 11.90 -11.04 0.36
C LYS A 328 11.67 -9.53 0.35
N LEU A 329 10.43 -9.12 0.28
CA LEU A 329 10.02 -7.71 0.37
C LEU A 329 9.09 -7.49 1.57
N ASN A 330 9.30 -6.43 2.34
CA ASN A 330 8.55 -6.18 3.58
C ASN A 330 7.04 -6.15 3.35
N TRP A 331 6.60 -5.50 2.29
CA TRP A 331 5.19 -5.28 1.96
C TRP A 331 4.45 -6.51 1.42
N TYR A 332 5.15 -7.56 0.97
CA TYR A 332 4.48 -8.80 0.54
C TYR A 332 3.60 -9.40 1.64
N ASN A 333 4.00 -9.24 2.88
CA ASN A 333 3.29 -9.80 4.03
C ASN A 333 2.36 -8.79 4.75
N TYR A 334 2.14 -7.58 4.24
CA TYR A 334 1.19 -6.62 4.81
C TYR A 334 -0.22 -7.19 5.03
N PRO A 335 -0.74 -8.13 4.19
CA PRO A 335 -2.03 -8.77 4.46
C PRO A 335 -2.19 -9.37 5.84
N ILE A 336 -1.10 -9.80 6.53
CA ILE A 336 -1.21 -10.38 7.87
C ILE A 336 -1.45 -9.34 8.99
N LEU A 337 -1.13 -8.07 8.75
CA LEU A 337 -1.21 -7.02 9.76
C LEU A 337 -2.65 -6.67 10.13
N VAL A 338 -3.58 -6.86 9.20
CA VAL A 338 -5.01 -6.64 9.44
C VAL A 338 -5.59 -7.69 10.39
N PRO A 339 -5.52 -9.01 10.11
CA PRO A 339 -6.04 -10.02 11.04
C PRO A 339 -5.28 -10.04 12.37
N LEU A 340 -3.98 -9.69 12.41
CA LEU A 340 -3.23 -9.50 13.65
C LEU A 340 -3.90 -8.44 14.53
N SER A 341 -4.20 -7.27 13.97
CA SER A 341 -4.89 -6.18 14.67
C SER A 341 -6.30 -6.59 15.13
N ILE A 342 -7.07 -7.28 14.28
CA ILE A 342 -8.43 -7.73 14.58
C ILE A 342 -8.42 -8.77 15.71
N LEU A 343 -7.57 -9.81 15.63
CA LEU A 343 -7.53 -10.87 16.65
C LEU A 343 -7.11 -10.34 18.01
N ALA A 344 -6.12 -9.43 18.07
CA ALA A 344 -5.74 -8.77 19.31
C ALA A 344 -6.88 -7.92 19.87
N ALA A 345 -7.59 -7.18 19.01
CA ALA A 345 -8.73 -6.36 19.39
C ALA A 345 -9.90 -7.21 19.97
N ILE A 346 -10.23 -8.32 19.30
CA ILE A 346 -11.27 -9.26 19.80
C ILE A 346 -10.85 -9.83 21.16
N THR A 347 -9.59 -10.20 21.30
CA THR A 347 -9.05 -10.78 22.54
C THR A 347 -9.15 -9.80 23.70
N LEU A 348 -8.69 -8.56 23.52
CA LEU A 348 -8.75 -7.54 24.55
C LEU A 348 -10.18 -7.10 24.83
N GLY A 349 -11.03 -6.95 23.80
CA GLY A 349 -12.43 -6.64 23.97
C GLY A 349 -13.15 -7.66 24.87
N LYS A 350 -13.02 -8.93 24.54
CA LYS A 350 -13.58 -10.04 25.36
C LYS A 350 -13.00 -10.11 26.78
N TYR A 351 -11.69 -9.81 26.92
CA TYR A 351 -11.06 -9.78 28.25
C TYR A 351 -11.67 -8.66 29.11
N PHE A 352 -11.86 -7.47 28.60
CA PHE A 352 -12.41 -6.35 29.33
C PHE A 352 -13.91 -6.48 29.59
N GLU A 353 -14.67 -7.11 28.72
CA GLU A 353 -16.10 -7.42 28.90
C GLU A 353 -16.33 -8.51 29.95
N ASN A 354 -15.37 -9.43 30.15
CA ASN A 354 -15.56 -10.57 31.06
C ASN A 354 -15.63 -10.15 32.53
N GLU A 355 -16.80 -10.17 33.11
CA GLU A 355 -17.10 -9.74 34.49
C GLU A 355 -16.39 -10.55 35.59
N LYS A 356 -15.93 -11.78 35.28
CA LYS A 356 -15.29 -12.69 36.26
C LYS A 356 -13.79 -12.35 36.51
N THR A 357 -13.19 -11.49 35.71
CA THR A 357 -11.78 -11.11 35.86
C THR A 357 -11.60 -10.12 37.01
N ASN A 358 -10.48 -10.25 37.73
CA ASN A 358 -10.13 -9.38 38.87
C ASN A 358 -10.11 -7.92 38.44
N LYS A 359 -10.82 -7.07 39.20
CA LYS A 359 -11.01 -5.64 38.93
C LYS A 359 -9.70 -4.86 38.87
N THR A 360 -8.77 -5.15 39.77
CA THR A 360 -7.48 -4.45 39.84
C THR A 360 -6.63 -4.80 38.62
N ILE A 361 -6.55 -6.09 38.26
CA ILE A 361 -5.81 -6.54 37.07
C ILE A 361 -6.39 -5.91 35.81
N LYS A 362 -7.74 -5.83 35.67
CA LYS A 362 -8.36 -5.14 34.53
C LYS A 362 -8.01 -3.66 34.44
N LYS A 363 -8.01 -2.95 35.57
CA LYS A 363 -7.66 -1.52 35.56
C LYS A 363 -6.21 -1.31 35.14
N VAL A 364 -5.29 -2.14 35.66
CA VAL A 364 -3.87 -2.10 35.28
C VAL A 364 -3.71 -2.43 33.79
N ALA A 365 -4.34 -3.50 33.32
CA ALA A 365 -4.30 -3.89 31.91
C ALA A 365 -4.90 -2.80 30.99
N PHE A 366 -6.00 -2.17 31.41
CA PHE A 366 -6.61 -1.06 30.66
C PHE A 366 -5.68 0.17 30.59
N ALA A 367 -5.09 0.55 31.73
CA ALA A 367 -4.14 1.65 31.78
C ALA A 367 -2.89 1.36 30.90
N ALA A 368 -2.34 0.14 30.97
CA ALA A 368 -1.23 -0.26 30.12
C ALA A 368 -1.59 -0.25 28.62
N THR A 369 -2.78 -0.76 28.27
CA THR A 369 -3.26 -0.70 26.89
C THR A 369 -3.45 0.74 26.43
N ALA A 370 -4.05 1.60 27.24
CA ALA A 370 -4.25 3.01 26.92
C ALA A 370 -2.91 3.76 26.73
N MET A 371 -1.92 3.51 27.60
CA MET A 371 -0.57 4.08 27.45
C MET A 371 0.10 3.61 26.14
N ALA A 372 0.02 2.31 25.85
CA ALA A 372 0.57 1.78 24.60
C ALA A 372 -0.11 2.40 23.36
N VAL A 373 -1.44 2.52 23.38
CA VAL A 373 -2.22 3.13 22.30
C VAL A 373 -1.84 4.60 22.09
N VAL A 374 -1.72 5.38 23.16
CA VAL A 374 -1.31 6.78 23.06
C VAL A 374 0.10 6.89 22.52
N PHE A 375 1.02 6.08 23.02
CA PHE A 375 2.41 6.08 22.57
C PHE A 375 2.54 5.68 21.09
N TYR A 376 1.96 4.55 20.69
CA TYR A 376 2.07 4.08 19.30
C TYR A 376 1.20 4.90 18.35
N GLY A 377 0.04 5.39 18.78
CA GLY A 377 -0.77 6.32 18.01
C GLY A 377 -0.03 7.62 17.72
N TYR A 378 0.65 8.19 18.73
CA TYR A 378 1.51 9.37 18.56
C TYR A 378 2.69 9.06 17.62
N ARG A 379 3.42 7.96 17.84
CA ARG A 379 4.54 7.56 16.98
C ARG A 379 4.11 7.37 15.52
N THR A 380 2.93 6.81 15.30
CA THR A 380 2.38 6.63 13.96
C THR A 380 1.99 7.98 13.35
N PHE A 381 1.38 8.86 14.13
CA PHE A 381 1.03 10.21 13.68
C PHE A 381 2.27 11.06 13.39
N ASP A 382 3.26 11.00 14.25
CA ASP A 382 4.54 11.68 14.04
C ASP A 382 5.20 11.23 12.72
N ALA A 383 5.36 9.93 12.54
CA ALA A 383 5.99 9.36 11.34
C ALA A 383 5.18 9.61 10.06
N ALA A 384 3.84 9.58 10.14
CA ALA A 384 2.98 9.74 8.97
C ALA A 384 2.65 11.20 8.63
N VAL A 385 2.74 12.13 9.58
CA VAL A 385 2.23 13.51 9.41
C VAL A 385 3.23 14.57 9.83
N LEU A 386 3.89 14.44 11.01
CA LEU A 386 4.70 15.52 11.54
C LEU A 386 6.13 15.49 11.00
N SER A 387 6.78 14.33 11.03
CA SER A 387 8.19 14.15 10.67
C SER A 387 8.40 13.76 9.20
N ILE A 388 7.46 14.13 8.32
CA ILE A 388 7.64 13.93 6.87
C ILE A 388 8.54 15.05 6.35
N HIS A 389 9.58 14.65 5.62
CA HIS A 389 10.50 15.54 4.95
C HIS A 389 10.47 15.30 3.44
N GLY A 390 10.57 16.39 2.66
CA GLY A 390 10.77 16.33 1.22
C GLY A 390 12.21 15.91 0.88
N ASP A 391 12.41 15.47 -0.34
CA ASP A 391 13.75 15.39 -0.94
C ASP A 391 14.17 16.79 -1.40
N GLU A 392 15.44 17.13 -1.21
CA GLU A 392 15.92 18.49 -1.49
C GLU A 392 15.87 18.81 -2.99
N LEU A 393 16.27 17.87 -3.85
CA LEU A 393 16.21 18.06 -5.29
C LEU A 393 14.78 18.15 -5.81
N GLN A 394 13.88 17.27 -5.33
CA GLN A 394 12.46 17.34 -5.70
C GLN A 394 11.83 18.67 -5.29
N THR A 395 12.15 19.15 -4.08
CA THR A 395 11.69 20.46 -3.59
C THR A 395 12.23 21.58 -4.47
N PHE A 396 13.52 21.53 -4.83
CA PHE A 396 14.15 22.51 -5.70
C PHE A 396 13.50 22.53 -7.10
N ILE A 397 13.23 21.35 -7.69
CA ILE A 397 12.54 21.25 -8.98
C ILE A 397 11.14 21.86 -8.86
N ALA A 398 10.35 21.48 -7.86
CA ALA A 398 9.00 21.98 -7.66
C ALA A 398 8.96 23.50 -7.48
N GLU A 399 9.89 24.07 -6.71
CA GLU A 399 9.99 25.53 -6.50
C GLU A 399 10.41 26.30 -7.74
N SER A 400 11.18 25.68 -8.64
CA SER A 400 11.65 26.32 -9.88
C SER A 400 10.56 26.41 -10.94
N ILE A 401 9.60 25.49 -10.95
CA ILE A 401 8.55 25.39 -11.97
C ILE A 401 7.69 26.66 -12.04
N ASP A 402 7.33 27.25 -10.90
CA ASP A 402 6.42 28.39 -10.82
C ASP A 402 7.05 29.73 -11.27
N ARG A 403 8.33 29.76 -11.66
CA ARG A 403 9.09 30.99 -11.85
C ARG A 403 9.47 31.32 -13.29
N GLU A 404 9.41 30.34 -14.19
CA GLU A 404 10.00 30.49 -15.53
C GLU A 404 9.03 30.05 -16.65
N ASP A 405 7.98 30.86 -16.88
CA ASP A 405 7.01 30.67 -17.98
C ASP A 405 7.69 30.55 -19.35
N GLU A 406 8.86 31.20 -19.54
CA GLU A 406 9.62 31.14 -20.80
C GLU A 406 10.07 29.73 -21.15
N PHE A 407 10.31 28.88 -20.15
CA PHE A 407 10.79 27.52 -20.32
C PHE A 407 9.70 26.45 -20.19
N ALA A 408 8.43 26.83 -20.17
CA ALA A 408 7.32 25.87 -20.26
C ALA A 408 7.50 24.96 -21.48
N GLU A 409 7.20 23.66 -21.31
CA GLU A 409 7.35 22.60 -22.31
C GLU A 409 8.81 22.37 -22.81
N ALA A 410 9.83 22.91 -22.13
CA ALA A 410 11.22 22.66 -22.50
C ALA A 410 11.61 21.19 -22.27
N ASN A 411 12.64 20.75 -22.99
CA ASN A 411 13.28 19.46 -22.69
C ASN A 411 14.07 19.57 -21.38
N ALA A 412 13.66 18.83 -20.35
CA ALA A 412 14.28 18.85 -19.04
C ALA A 412 15.26 17.66 -18.87
N PHE A 413 16.45 17.98 -18.40
CA PHE A 413 17.50 17.02 -18.09
C PHE A 413 17.81 17.10 -16.60
N ILE A 414 18.09 15.97 -15.96
CA ILE A 414 18.37 15.92 -14.53
C ILE A 414 19.66 15.15 -14.32
N GLN A 415 20.68 15.84 -13.79
CA GLN A 415 21.97 15.24 -13.48
C GLN A 415 21.96 14.76 -12.03
N VAL A 416 22.07 13.43 -11.82
CA VAL A 416 22.14 12.80 -10.49
C VAL A 416 23.33 11.86 -10.45
N ARG A 417 24.03 11.83 -9.30
CA ARG A 417 25.21 10.99 -9.09
C ARG A 417 24.94 9.51 -8.87
N GLN A 418 23.68 9.08 -8.76
CA GLN A 418 23.38 7.66 -8.59
C GLN A 418 23.52 6.91 -9.92
N GLU A 419 24.73 6.45 -10.18
CA GLU A 419 24.98 5.45 -11.23
C GLU A 419 24.53 4.08 -10.72
N ILE A 420 23.72 3.39 -11.51
CA ILE A 420 23.47 1.96 -11.37
C ILE A 420 24.58 1.22 -12.14
N GLU A 421 24.90 -0.02 -11.74
CA GLU A 421 26.01 -0.83 -12.30
C GLU A 421 26.03 -0.93 -13.84
N ASP A 422 24.91 -0.69 -14.52
CA ASP A 422 24.79 -0.69 -15.98
C ASP A 422 24.90 0.71 -16.63
N GLY A 423 25.22 1.75 -15.85
CA GLY A 423 25.30 3.13 -16.31
C GLY A 423 23.96 3.83 -16.49
N SER A 424 22.84 3.18 -16.17
CA SER A 424 21.52 3.80 -16.18
C SER A 424 21.30 4.64 -14.93
N VAL A 425 20.69 5.82 -15.11
CA VAL A 425 20.36 6.72 -14.00
C VAL A 425 18.87 6.61 -13.70
N TRP A 426 18.51 6.00 -12.57
CA TRP A 426 17.14 5.95 -12.12
C TRP A 426 16.72 7.26 -11.47
N ASN A 427 15.97 8.04 -12.22
CA ASN A 427 15.52 9.37 -11.86
C ASN A 427 13.99 9.52 -11.87
N ALA A 428 13.27 8.41 -11.79
CA ALA A 428 11.82 8.40 -11.94
C ALA A 428 11.11 9.36 -10.95
N ASN A 429 11.62 9.49 -9.74
CA ASN A 429 11.09 10.41 -8.74
C ASN A 429 11.24 11.89 -9.12
N ASN A 430 12.38 12.28 -9.69
CA ASN A 430 12.64 13.65 -10.13
C ASN A 430 11.92 13.93 -11.46
N ILE A 431 11.87 12.92 -12.37
CA ILE A 431 11.08 12.97 -13.59
C ILE A 431 9.60 13.20 -13.26
N PHE A 432 9.06 12.50 -12.24
CA PHE A 432 7.68 12.70 -11.82
C PHE A 432 7.39 14.18 -11.50
N VAL A 433 8.24 14.83 -10.72
CA VAL A 433 8.06 16.24 -10.34
C VAL A 433 8.19 17.15 -11.56
N ALA A 434 9.24 17.01 -12.35
CA ALA A 434 9.50 17.87 -13.49
C ALA A 434 8.46 17.71 -14.62
N GLU A 435 8.08 16.48 -14.95
CA GLU A 435 7.16 16.19 -16.06
C GLU A 435 5.69 16.36 -15.66
N ILE A 436 5.31 15.83 -14.48
CA ILE A 436 3.89 15.74 -14.11
C ILE A 436 3.42 17.01 -13.40
N GLU A 437 4.23 17.60 -12.53
CA GLU A 437 3.90 18.86 -11.88
C GLU A 437 4.33 20.07 -12.72
N GLY A 438 5.42 19.94 -13.47
CA GLY A 438 6.06 21.05 -14.21
C GLY A 438 5.78 21.10 -15.70
N ASP A 439 5.09 20.11 -16.25
CA ASP A 439 4.80 20.02 -17.71
C ASP A 439 6.04 20.08 -18.61
N PHE A 440 7.22 19.67 -18.08
CA PHE A 440 8.44 19.54 -18.89
C PHE A 440 8.45 18.22 -19.64
N LYS A 441 9.07 18.20 -20.81
CA LYS A 441 9.41 16.97 -21.50
C LYS A 441 10.70 16.38 -20.95
N CYS A 442 10.61 15.46 -20.00
CA CYS A 442 11.78 14.89 -19.37
C CYS A 442 12.56 13.93 -20.29
N CYS A 443 13.87 14.12 -20.34
CA CYS A 443 14.78 13.34 -21.12
C CYS A 443 15.79 12.61 -20.23
N SER A 444 16.15 11.40 -20.60
CA SER A 444 17.26 10.67 -19.98
C SER A 444 18.63 11.25 -20.38
N HIS A 445 19.72 10.78 -19.79
CA HIS A 445 21.12 11.07 -20.12
C HIS A 445 21.74 12.34 -19.53
N GLY A 446 21.12 13.01 -18.55
CA GLY A 446 21.73 14.08 -17.76
C GLY A 446 22.45 15.15 -18.60
N VAL A 447 23.68 15.48 -18.22
CA VAL A 447 24.52 16.49 -18.95
C VAL A 447 24.75 16.13 -20.41
N SER A 448 25.02 14.86 -20.75
CA SER A 448 25.26 14.48 -22.14
C SER A 448 24.02 14.72 -23.01
N GLY A 449 22.83 14.35 -22.54
CA GLY A 449 21.60 14.63 -23.24
C GLY A 449 21.31 16.13 -23.38
N TYR A 450 21.62 16.92 -22.35
CA TYR A 450 21.51 18.38 -22.41
C TYR A 450 22.40 18.98 -23.48
N LEU A 451 23.65 18.55 -23.56
CA LEU A 451 24.60 19.04 -24.57
C LEU A 451 24.20 18.67 -26.01
N ASP A 452 23.66 17.47 -26.20
CA ASP A 452 23.22 16.98 -27.51
C ASP A 452 21.86 17.56 -27.97
N CYS A 453 21.07 18.11 -27.05
CA CYS A 453 19.76 18.68 -27.38
C CYS A 453 19.88 20.01 -28.09
N THR A 454 19.20 20.13 -29.23
CA THR A 454 19.18 21.34 -30.07
C THR A 454 17.90 22.16 -29.94
N GLU A 455 16.98 21.73 -29.12
CA GLU A 455 15.73 22.42 -28.82
C GLU A 455 15.86 23.21 -27.51
N LYS A 456 14.83 23.97 -27.18
CA LYS A 456 14.67 24.63 -25.89
C LYS A 456 14.84 23.63 -24.75
N LYS A 457 15.74 23.91 -23.81
CA LYS A 457 16.18 22.94 -22.81
C LYS A 457 16.50 23.56 -21.47
N VAL A 458 16.32 22.76 -20.43
CA VAL A 458 16.74 23.06 -19.05
C VAL A 458 17.50 21.87 -18.47
N ILE A 459 18.39 22.11 -17.52
CA ILE A 459 19.05 21.06 -16.75
C ILE A 459 19.06 21.40 -15.27
N TYR A 460 18.69 20.42 -14.46
CA TYR A 460 18.83 20.42 -13.01
C TYR A 460 20.12 19.70 -12.63
N ILE A 461 21.02 20.41 -11.93
CA ILE A 461 22.38 19.92 -11.62
C ILE A 461 22.81 20.36 -10.22
N SER A 462 23.60 19.55 -9.52
CA SER A 462 24.22 19.98 -8.27
C SER A 462 25.27 21.07 -8.52
N ARG A 463 25.44 22.01 -7.56
CA ARG A 463 26.53 23.03 -7.67
C ARG A 463 27.90 22.40 -7.80
N GLU A 464 28.16 21.26 -7.16
CA GLU A 464 29.42 20.56 -7.24
C GLU A 464 29.67 20.02 -8.65
N ASP A 465 28.66 19.36 -9.25
CA ASP A 465 28.80 18.86 -10.64
C ASP A 465 28.88 20.02 -11.64
N TYR A 466 28.15 21.10 -11.44
CA TYR A 466 28.25 22.30 -12.26
C TYR A 466 29.65 22.88 -12.23
N MET A 467 30.28 23.03 -11.05
CA MET A 467 31.66 23.55 -10.96
C MET A 467 32.66 22.68 -11.69
N ASN A 468 32.44 21.37 -11.72
CA ASN A 468 33.32 20.43 -12.44
C ASN A 468 33.07 20.44 -13.96
N MET A 469 31.93 20.94 -14.43
CA MET A 469 31.51 20.89 -15.84
C MET A 469 31.19 22.27 -16.43
N GLN A 470 31.44 23.36 -15.70
CA GLN A 470 31.02 24.72 -16.09
C GLN A 470 31.58 25.19 -17.44
N GLU A 471 32.75 24.67 -17.86
CA GLU A 471 33.33 25.01 -19.17
C GLU A 471 32.51 24.43 -20.35
N MET A 472 31.72 23.38 -20.11
CA MET A 472 30.87 22.72 -21.11
C MET A 472 29.43 23.21 -21.08
N LEU A 473 28.97 23.77 -19.95
CA LEU A 473 27.59 24.17 -19.72
C LEU A 473 27.43 25.66 -19.97
N THR A 474 26.85 26.03 -21.12
CA THR A 474 26.71 27.42 -21.60
C THR A 474 25.37 28.06 -21.22
N GLY A 475 24.47 27.33 -20.61
CA GLY A 475 23.15 27.82 -20.22
C GLY A 475 23.16 28.94 -19.18
N GLU A 476 22.14 29.80 -19.21
CA GLU A 476 21.91 30.81 -18.19
C GLU A 476 21.39 30.14 -16.91
N ILE A 477 21.83 30.64 -15.72
CA ILE A 477 21.29 30.18 -14.45
C ILE A 477 19.91 30.81 -14.28
N LEU A 478 18.85 29.99 -14.35
CA LEU A 478 17.45 30.41 -14.22
C LEU A 478 17.00 30.43 -12.76
N TYR A 479 17.42 29.42 -12.01
CA TYR A 479 17.09 29.27 -10.60
C TYR A 479 18.23 28.64 -9.83
N GLU A 480 18.43 29.01 -8.58
CA GLU A 480 19.52 28.49 -7.74
C GLU A 480 19.11 28.32 -6.28
N SER A 481 19.68 27.31 -5.63
CA SER A 481 19.66 27.10 -4.18
C SER A 481 21.06 26.94 -3.64
N GLU A 482 21.20 26.59 -2.37
CA GLU A 482 22.51 26.32 -1.76
C GLU A 482 23.23 25.17 -2.48
N ASN A 483 22.50 24.09 -2.88
CA ASN A 483 23.08 22.85 -3.38
C ASN A 483 22.80 22.59 -4.87
N TYR A 484 21.81 23.25 -5.48
CA TYR A 484 21.37 22.95 -6.84
C TYR A 484 21.24 24.20 -7.71
N LEU A 485 21.35 23.98 -9.03
CA LEU A 485 21.16 24.97 -10.08
C LEU A 485 20.19 24.43 -11.12
N MET A 486 19.36 25.32 -11.68
CA MET A 486 18.63 25.13 -12.93
C MET A 486 19.26 26.04 -13.99
N LEU A 487 19.75 25.43 -15.05
CA LEU A 487 20.28 26.17 -16.23
C LEU A 487 19.31 26.01 -17.38
N GLY A 488 19.21 27.02 -18.24
CA GLY A 488 18.36 26.97 -19.42
C GLY A 488 19.00 27.60 -20.65
N GLU A 489 18.58 27.11 -21.80
CA GLU A 489 18.90 27.70 -23.11
C GLU A 489 17.62 27.78 -23.94
N SER A 490 17.21 29.01 -24.28
CA SER A 490 16.00 29.27 -25.08
C SER A 490 16.23 29.26 -26.57
N ASN A 491 17.47 29.57 -27.00
CA ASN A 491 17.88 29.61 -28.42
C ASN A 491 19.16 28.81 -28.60
N VAL A 492 19.05 27.59 -29.11
CA VAL A 492 20.18 26.80 -29.55
C VAL A 492 20.45 27.17 -31.00
N GLN A 493 21.58 27.91 -31.26
CA GLN A 493 22.04 28.26 -32.60
C GLN A 493 22.58 27.05 -33.35
#